data_369fa3b8712304fba8c43e6e8e235965
#
_entry.id   369fa3b8712304fba8c43e6e8e235965
#
_cell.length_a   1.000
_cell.length_b   1.000
_cell.length_c   1.000
_cell.angle_alpha   90.00
_cell.angle_beta   90.00
_cell.angle_gamma   90.00
#
_symmetry.space_group_name_H-M   'P 1'
#
loop_
_entity.id
_entity.type
_entity.pdbx_description
1 polymer ?
#
loop_
_entity_poly.entity_id
_entity_poly.type
_entity_poly.pdbx_seq_one_letter_code
_entity_poly.pdbx_strand_id
1 'polypeptide(L)'
;FCDIYNALGSEATVVEFMDQIVPASDPDAAKELAKSFTKRGIKIRTKTKAVSQKKTDKGLEVILETDGKQETVVVDKLLVAVGRKPNGKGLGLEEIGVTVDAKGYVPVN
;
A
#
# COMPACT_ATOMS: atom_id res chain seq x y z
N PHE A 1 4.69 5.94 5.30
CA PHE A 1 5.14 4.92 6.25
C PHE A 1 6.56 4.44 5.94
N CYS A 2 6.90 4.04 4.71
CA CYS A 2 8.25 3.56 4.38
C CYS A 2 9.35 4.55 4.77
N ASP A 3 9.12 5.84 4.58
CA ASP A 3 10.03 6.91 4.98
C ASP A 3 10.28 6.95 6.49
N ILE A 4 9.18 6.87 7.26
CA ILE A 4 9.25 6.88 8.73
C ILE A 4 10.05 5.68 9.23
N TYR A 5 9.70 4.47 8.76
CA TYR A 5 10.38 3.26 9.22
C TYR A 5 11.84 3.20 8.77
N ASN A 6 12.14 3.67 7.56
CA ASN A 6 13.52 3.77 7.08
C ASN A 6 14.34 4.74 7.94
N ALA A 7 13.78 5.91 8.29
CA ALA A 7 14.43 6.87 9.18
C ALA A 7 14.67 6.33 10.61
N LEU A 8 13.83 5.38 11.05
CA LEU A 8 13.98 4.66 12.32
C LEU A 8 14.91 3.43 12.24
N GLY A 9 15.58 3.22 11.10
CA GLY A 9 16.58 2.17 10.92
C GLY A 9 16.06 0.85 10.33
N SER A 10 14.80 0.78 9.86
CA SER A 10 14.28 -0.41 9.19
C SER A 10 14.69 -0.43 7.71
N GLU A 11 15.01 -1.61 7.18
CA GLU A 11 15.06 -1.82 5.74
C GLU A 11 13.63 -1.83 5.18
N ALA A 12 13.30 -0.84 4.36
CA ALA A 12 11.98 -0.69 3.79
C ALA A 12 11.94 -1.10 2.31
N THR A 13 10.92 -1.86 1.95
CA THR A 13 10.58 -2.17 0.55
C THR A 13 9.16 -1.72 0.27
N VAL A 14 8.97 -0.89 -0.74
CA VAL A 14 7.66 -0.50 -1.26
C VAL A 14 7.28 -1.41 -2.40
N VAL A 15 6.10 -2.02 -2.32
CA VAL A 15 5.51 -2.82 -3.40
C VAL A 15 4.28 -2.07 -3.90
N GLU A 16 4.27 -1.73 -5.17
CA GLU A 16 3.19 -1.00 -5.83
C GLU A 16 2.77 -1.73 -7.11
N PHE A 17 1.47 -1.95 -7.26
CA PHE A 17 0.90 -2.60 -8.43
C PHE A 17 0.98 -1.74 -9.69
N MET A 18 0.85 -0.44 -9.54
CA MET A 18 0.96 0.51 -10.65
C MET A 18 2.42 0.66 -11.13
N ASP A 19 2.63 1.37 -12.21
CA ASP A 19 3.93 1.60 -12.82
C ASP A 19 4.78 2.67 -12.12
N GLN A 20 4.16 3.42 -11.18
CA GLN A 20 4.85 4.41 -10.34
C GLN A 20 4.33 4.37 -8.90
N ILE A 21 5.16 4.76 -7.95
CA ILE A 21 4.72 5.05 -6.58
C ILE A 21 3.85 6.31 -6.56
N VAL A 22 2.98 6.47 -5.55
CA VAL A 22 2.01 7.57 -5.45
C VAL A 22 1.24 7.80 -6.76
N PRO A 23 0.50 6.80 -7.25
CA PRO A 23 -0.05 6.78 -8.61
C PRO A 23 -1.02 7.93 -8.93
N ALA A 24 -1.56 8.60 -7.92
CA ALA A 24 -2.42 9.78 -8.07
C ALA A 24 -1.65 11.10 -8.24
N SER A 25 -0.32 11.06 -8.16
CA SER A 25 0.54 12.24 -8.30
C SER A 25 1.07 12.40 -9.71
N ASP A 26 1.53 13.61 -10.03
CA ASP A 26 2.23 13.90 -11.27
C ASP A 26 3.42 12.96 -11.48
N PRO A 27 3.64 12.42 -12.70
CA PRO A 27 4.70 11.45 -12.95
C PRO A 27 6.12 11.97 -12.65
N ASP A 28 6.40 13.23 -12.92
CA ASP A 28 7.72 13.81 -12.63
C ASP A 28 7.95 13.94 -11.11
N ALA A 29 6.92 14.32 -10.37
CA ALA A 29 6.98 14.37 -8.91
C ALA A 29 7.16 12.95 -8.31
N ALA A 30 6.44 11.95 -8.82
CA ALA A 30 6.58 10.56 -8.41
C ALA A 30 7.99 10.02 -8.69
N LYS A 31 8.57 10.37 -9.84
CA LYS A 31 9.94 10.00 -10.23
C LYS A 31 10.99 10.60 -9.30
N GLU A 32 10.88 11.88 -8.96
CA GLU A 32 11.82 12.52 -8.02
C GLU A 32 11.68 11.94 -6.61
N LEU A 33 10.46 11.63 -6.16
CA LEU A 33 10.26 10.94 -4.88
C LEU A 33 10.90 9.54 -4.89
N ALA A 34 10.69 8.77 -5.95
CA ALA A 34 11.30 7.44 -6.09
C ALA A 34 12.82 7.50 -6.06
N LYS A 35 13.42 8.47 -6.75
CA LYS A 35 14.87 8.72 -6.74
C LYS A 35 15.38 9.08 -5.34
N SER A 36 14.67 9.96 -4.63
CA SER A 36 14.99 10.31 -3.24
C SER A 36 14.92 9.09 -2.32
N PHE A 37 13.90 8.26 -2.43
CA PHE A 37 13.73 7.05 -1.65
C PHE A 37 14.84 6.04 -1.92
N THR A 38 15.15 5.79 -3.19
CA THR A 38 16.22 4.88 -3.58
C THR A 38 17.60 5.34 -3.04
N LYS A 39 17.87 6.65 -3.10
CA LYS A 39 19.10 7.23 -2.54
C LYS A 39 19.23 7.00 -1.03
N ARG A 40 18.11 6.88 -0.32
CA ARG A 40 18.07 6.59 1.12
C ARG A 40 17.98 5.10 1.45
N GLY A 41 18.11 4.22 0.45
CA GLY A 41 18.14 2.78 0.62
C GLY A 41 16.76 2.11 0.64
N ILE A 42 15.67 2.84 0.40
CA ILE A 42 14.33 2.26 0.27
C ILE A 42 14.23 1.55 -1.09
N LYS A 43 13.90 0.26 -1.05
CA LYS A 43 13.69 -0.54 -2.26
C LYS A 43 12.29 -0.27 -2.81
N ILE A 44 12.17 -0.03 -4.11
CA ILE A 44 10.89 0.22 -4.79
C ILE A 44 10.67 -0.85 -5.86
N ARG A 45 9.50 -1.47 -5.81
CA ARG A 45 9.05 -2.49 -6.77
C ARG A 45 7.69 -2.08 -7.32
N THR A 46 7.69 -1.45 -8.47
CA THR A 46 6.48 -1.13 -9.24
C THR A 46 6.05 -2.32 -10.09
N LYS A 47 4.84 -2.27 -10.66
CA LYS A 47 4.22 -3.36 -11.44
C LYS A 47 4.24 -4.71 -10.71
N THR A 48 4.26 -4.66 -9.38
CA THR A 48 4.43 -5.81 -8.51
C THR A 48 3.25 -5.90 -7.55
N LYS A 49 2.69 -7.08 -7.39
CA LYS A 49 1.64 -7.35 -6.40
C LYS A 49 2.11 -8.36 -5.35
N ALA A 50 1.66 -8.21 -4.13
CA ALA A 50 1.75 -9.25 -3.11
C ALA A 50 0.59 -10.23 -3.33
N VAL A 51 0.91 -11.47 -3.67
CA VAL A 51 -0.09 -12.51 -4.01
C VAL A 51 -0.57 -13.22 -2.76
N SER A 52 0.36 -13.56 -1.87
CA SER A 52 0.06 -14.25 -0.62
C SER A 52 1.11 -13.98 0.43
N GLN A 53 0.79 -14.35 1.66
CA GLN A 53 1.71 -14.26 2.78
C GLN A 53 1.51 -15.45 3.72
N LYS A 54 2.59 -15.90 4.35
CA LYS A 54 2.59 -16.98 5.33
C LYS A 54 3.57 -16.68 6.47
N LYS A 55 3.11 -16.83 7.70
CA LYS A 55 3.97 -16.72 8.88
C LYS A 55 4.80 -17.99 9.03
N THR A 56 6.10 -17.85 9.23
CA THR A 56 7.06 -18.93 9.46
C THR A 56 7.93 -18.60 10.67
N ASP A 57 8.75 -19.53 11.10
CA ASP A 57 9.70 -19.32 12.22
C ASP A 57 10.80 -18.30 11.86
N LYS A 58 11.01 -18.06 10.57
CA LYS A 58 12.01 -17.09 10.06
C LYS A 58 11.45 -15.69 9.83
N GLY A 59 10.14 -15.48 10.03
CA GLY A 59 9.45 -14.22 9.75
C GLY A 59 8.22 -14.43 8.87
N LEU A 60 7.85 -13.41 8.14
CA LEU A 60 6.73 -13.41 7.22
C LEU A 60 7.23 -13.63 5.78
N GLU A 61 6.93 -14.80 5.21
CA GLU A 61 7.16 -15.06 3.79
C GLU A 61 6.06 -14.40 2.98
N VAL A 62 6.44 -13.55 2.04
CA VAL A 62 5.51 -12.84 1.13
C VAL A 62 5.85 -13.24 -0.30
N ILE A 63 4.86 -13.73 -1.05
CA ILE A 63 5.01 -14.02 -2.47
C ILE A 63 4.68 -12.75 -3.24
N LEU A 64 5.67 -12.25 -3.96
CA LEU A 64 5.56 -11.12 -4.87
C LEU A 64 5.49 -11.62 -6.31
N GLU A 65 4.69 -10.98 -7.15
CA GLU A 65 4.57 -11.29 -8.56
C GLU A 65 4.81 -10.03 -9.40
N THR A 66 5.76 -10.12 -10.31
CA THR A 66 6.11 -9.08 -11.29
C THR A 66 6.14 -9.71 -12.67
N ASP A 67 5.37 -9.20 -13.64
CA ASP A 67 5.30 -9.70 -15.01
C ASP A 67 5.08 -11.23 -15.09
N GLY A 68 4.20 -11.76 -14.22
CA GLY A 68 3.88 -13.19 -14.16
C GLY A 68 4.95 -14.08 -13.51
N LYS A 69 6.07 -13.50 -13.06
CA LYS A 69 7.11 -14.23 -12.33
C LYS A 69 6.93 -14.02 -10.83
N GLN A 70 6.96 -15.09 -10.08
CA GLN A 70 6.84 -15.06 -8.64
C GLN A 70 8.19 -15.21 -7.95
N GLU A 71 8.36 -14.48 -6.87
CA GLU A 71 9.48 -14.60 -5.94
C GLU A 71 8.98 -14.56 -4.50
N THR A 72 9.69 -15.21 -3.61
CA THR A 72 9.41 -15.17 -2.17
C THR A 72 10.40 -14.25 -1.49
N VAL A 73 9.89 -13.30 -0.72
CA VAL A 73 10.68 -12.45 0.17
C VAL A 73 10.31 -12.73 1.62
N VAL A 74 11.30 -12.69 2.50
CA VAL A 74 11.09 -12.86 3.94
C VAL A 74 11.26 -11.50 4.60
N VAL A 75 10.27 -11.10 5.40
CA VAL A 75 10.25 -9.81 6.08
C VAL A 75 9.79 -9.98 7.53
N ASP A 76 10.17 -9.08 8.41
CA ASP A 76 9.70 -9.07 9.80
C ASP A 76 8.25 -8.59 9.91
N LYS A 77 7.89 -7.61 9.10
CA LYS A 77 6.57 -6.97 9.08
C LYS A 77 6.11 -6.67 7.66
N LEU A 78 4.83 -6.85 7.43
CA LEU A 78 4.13 -6.42 6.22
C LEU A 78 3.08 -5.37 6.59
N LEU A 79 3.23 -4.16 6.06
CA LEU A 79 2.23 -3.11 6.19
C LEU A 79 1.35 -3.08 4.93
N VAL A 80 0.06 -3.30 5.10
CA VAL A 80 -0.92 -3.23 4.02
C VAL A 80 -1.53 -1.83 3.99
N ALA A 81 -1.21 -1.06 2.95
CA ALA A 81 -1.65 0.33 2.77
C ALA A 81 -2.24 0.55 1.36
N VAL A 82 -3.02 -0.42 0.87
CA VAL A 82 -3.53 -0.50 -0.52
C VAL A 82 -4.84 0.27 -0.75
N GLY A 83 -5.33 1.02 0.22
CA GLY A 83 -6.54 1.82 0.07
C GLY A 83 -7.26 2.07 1.37
N ARG A 84 -8.41 2.75 1.26
CA ARG A 84 -9.27 3.13 2.40
C ARG A 84 -10.72 2.79 2.06
N LYS A 85 -11.47 2.45 3.09
CA LYS A 85 -12.93 2.32 3.01
C LYS A 85 -13.55 3.41 3.87
N PRO A 86 -14.65 4.03 3.42
CA PRO A 86 -15.41 4.98 4.25
C PRO A 86 -16.11 4.25 5.41
N ASN A 87 -16.23 4.91 6.53
CA ASN A 87 -16.89 4.40 7.74
C ASN A 87 -18.30 4.99 7.90
N GLY A 88 -19.08 5.06 6.81
CA GLY A 88 -20.44 5.62 6.84
C GLY A 88 -21.49 4.68 7.42
N LYS A 89 -21.19 3.38 7.52
CA LYS A 89 -22.17 2.39 8.02
C LYS A 89 -22.12 2.27 9.54
N GLY A 90 -23.29 2.00 10.15
CA GLY A 90 -23.40 1.79 11.60
C GLY A 90 -23.32 3.06 12.45
N LEU A 91 -23.48 4.23 11.85
CA LEU A 91 -23.49 5.52 12.51
C LEU A 91 -24.90 6.07 12.78
N GLY A 92 -25.95 5.30 12.44
CA GLY A 92 -27.35 5.76 12.56
C GLY A 92 -27.74 6.82 11.53
N LEU A 93 -26.96 7.00 10.46
CA LEU A 93 -27.19 8.03 9.44
C LEU A 93 -28.51 7.84 8.70
N GLU A 94 -28.86 6.59 8.39
CA GLU A 94 -30.09 6.24 7.71
C GLU A 94 -31.32 6.55 8.58
N GLU A 95 -31.23 6.45 9.90
CA GLU A 95 -32.31 6.76 10.87
C GLU A 95 -32.70 8.24 10.87
N ILE A 96 -31.77 9.12 10.51
CA ILE A 96 -31.96 10.56 10.38
C ILE A 96 -32.15 11.03 8.94
N GLY A 97 -32.34 10.10 7.99
CA GLY A 97 -32.61 10.41 6.58
C GLY A 97 -31.39 10.68 5.71
N VAL A 98 -30.17 10.39 6.20
CA VAL A 98 -28.95 10.51 5.41
C VAL A 98 -28.68 9.19 4.68
N THR A 99 -28.59 9.25 3.37
CA THR A 99 -28.32 8.07 2.53
C THR A 99 -26.85 7.68 2.60
N VAL A 100 -26.58 6.39 2.78
CA VAL A 100 -25.24 5.81 2.68
C VAL A 100 -25.22 4.81 1.53
N ASP A 101 -24.30 4.95 0.59
CA ASP A 101 -24.21 4.07 -0.56
C ASP A 101 -23.71 2.66 -0.18
N ALA A 102 -23.75 1.71 -1.14
CA ALA A 102 -23.28 0.34 -0.92
C ALA A 102 -21.80 0.26 -0.52
N LYS A 103 -20.98 1.24 -0.89
CA LYS A 103 -19.55 1.34 -0.57
C LYS A 103 -19.28 2.03 0.77
N GLY A 104 -20.31 2.65 1.38
CA GLY A 104 -20.22 3.34 2.66
C GLY A 104 -19.98 4.85 2.54
N TYR A 105 -20.10 5.44 1.36
CA TYR A 105 -20.03 6.89 1.17
C TYR A 105 -21.39 7.54 1.41
N VAL A 106 -21.34 8.78 1.88
CA VAL A 106 -22.50 9.68 1.92
C VAL A 106 -22.50 10.48 0.63
N PRO A 107 -23.46 10.26 -0.30
CA PRO A 107 -23.57 11.07 -1.51
C PRO A 107 -23.86 12.53 -1.15
N VAL A 108 -23.21 13.45 -1.84
CA VAL A 108 -23.43 14.90 -1.72
C VAL A 108 -23.71 15.51 -3.09
N ASN A 109 -24.41 16.64 -3.10
CA ASN A 109 -24.73 17.39 -4.34
C ASN A 109 -23.49 18.01 -4.96
#